data_cc41b1bfc71718e3308345754c4a11dd
#
_entry.id   cc41b1bfc71718e3308345754c4a11dd
#
_cell.length_a   1.000
_cell.length_b   1.000
_cell.length_c   1.000
_cell.angle_alpha   90.00
_cell.angle_beta   90.00
_cell.angle_gamma   90.00
#
_symmetry.space_group_name_H-M   'P 1'
#
loop_
_entity.id
_entity.type
_entity.pdbx_description
1 polymer ?
#
loop_
_entity_poly.entity_id
_entity_poly.type
_entity_poly.pdbx_seq_one_letter_code
_entity_poly.pdbx_strand_id
1 'polypeptide(L)'
;GGNVPAIDPKVLRIIPLGGQEEVGRNMTVFEYGNDIVIIDMGMQFPEEDMPGIDYIVPNVDYLKGKEQNIRGVLFTHGHLDHIGAAPILLKQLKYPTIVGRDFTLALLQRKVEDQDKGASKQLKMIRVKSLDDKLRLGAFEVRFFEVEHSIMDAMGIALVTPNGSIFHLGDWTITNDPIDP
;
A
#
# COMPACT_ATOMS: atom_id res chain seq x y z
N GLY A 1 10.44 28.68 -23.10
CA GLY A 1 9.71 27.62 -22.45
C GLY A 1 10.50 26.34 -22.39
N GLY A 2 11.11 26.05 -21.23
CA GLY A 2 11.85 24.81 -21.06
C GLY A 2 10.90 23.63 -21.15
N ASN A 3 11.12 22.74 -22.10
CA ASN A 3 10.42 21.46 -22.15
C ASN A 3 10.82 20.65 -20.93
N VAL A 4 9.88 20.51 -19.99
CA VAL A 4 10.03 19.49 -18.95
C VAL A 4 10.04 18.16 -19.67
N PRO A 5 11.11 17.33 -19.55
CA PRO A 5 11.12 16.05 -20.22
C PRO A 5 9.92 15.23 -19.74
N ALA A 6 9.17 14.67 -20.68
CA ALA A 6 8.06 13.79 -20.38
C ALA A 6 8.61 12.64 -19.52
N ILE A 7 7.91 12.33 -18.42
CA ILE A 7 8.25 11.20 -17.57
C ILE A 7 8.12 9.94 -18.43
N ASP A 8 9.20 9.16 -18.53
CA ASP A 8 9.16 7.89 -19.23
C ASP A 8 8.12 6.99 -18.55
N PRO A 9 7.02 6.61 -19.25
CA PRO A 9 5.99 5.78 -18.64
C PRO A 9 6.45 4.37 -18.26
N LYS A 10 7.65 3.97 -18.71
CA LYS A 10 8.24 2.67 -18.41
C LYS A 10 9.11 2.66 -17.15
N VAL A 11 9.28 3.80 -16.49
CA VAL A 11 10.05 3.87 -15.25
C VAL A 11 9.17 3.44 -14.08
N LEU A 12 9.68 2.46 -13.34
CA LEU A 12 9.09 2.06 -12.07
C LEU A 12 9.56 3.02 -10.97
N ARG A 13 8.61 3.62 -10.27
CA ARG A 13 8.88 4.52 -9.15
C ARG A 13 8.43 3.92 -7.85
N ILE A 14 9.27 4.05 -6.84
CA ILE A 14 8.99 3.62 -5.49
C ILE A 14 9.01 4.84 -4.60
N ILE A 15 7.86 5.18 -4.03
CA ILE A 15 7.68 6.42 -3.27
C ILE A 15 7.21 6.07 -1.86
N PRO A 16 8.10 6.09 -0.86
CA PRO A 16 7.64 5.94 0.51
C PRO A 16 6.88 7.20 0.94
N LEU A 17 5.72 7.02 1.52
CA LEU A 17 4.91 8.11 2.04
C LEU A 17 4.96 8.11 3.57
N GLY A 18 5.48 9.19 4.13
CA GLY A 18 5.61 9.36 5.56
C GLY A 18 6.73 10.35 5.84
N GLY A 19 6.56 11.27 6.72
CA GLY A 19 7.30 12.51 6.82
C GLY A 19 8.81 12.45 7.05
N GLN A 20 9.38 11.42 7.68
CA GLN A 20 10.82 11.32 7.94
C GLN A 20 11.28 9.89 7.72
N GLU A 21 12.60 9.70 7.58
CA GLU A 21 13.23 8.46 7.14
C GLU A 21 12.70 7.17 7.82
N GLU A 22 12.29 7.25 9.07
CA GLU A 22 11.73 6.10 9.79
C GLU A 22 10.21 6.01 9.70
N VAL A 23 9.53 7.07 9.28
CA VAL A 23 8.07 7.19 9.28
C VAL A 23 7.45 6.66 7.99
N GLY A 24 8.22 6.52 6.91
CA GLY A 24 7.72 6.06 5.61
C GLY A 24 7.64 4.56 5.42
N ARG A 25 7.94 3.76 6.45
CA ARG A 25 8.08 2.31 6.30
C ARG A 25 6.76 1.59 6.07
N ASN A 26 5.66 2.17 6.50
CA ASN A 26 4.38 1.47 6.59
C ASN A 26 3.35 1.95 5.57
N MET A 27 3.79 2.70 4.58
CA MET A 27 3.02 3.02 3.38
C MET A 27 3.97 3.31 2.23
N THR A 28 3.87 2.55 1.18
CA THR A 28 4.72 2.72 0.00
C THR A 28 3.87 2.73 -1.26
N VAL A 29 4.13 3.70 -2.12
CA VAL A 29 3.50 3.83 -3.43
C VAL A 29 4.43 3.29 -4.49
N PHE A 30 3.90 2.45 -5.37
CA PHE A 30 4.59 1.92 -6.54
C PHE A 30 3.86 2.43 -7.77
N GLU A 31 4.56 3.16 -8.63
CA GLU A 31 3.98 3.75 -9.82
C GLU A 31 4.72 3.28 -11.05
N TYR A 32 3.97 2.79 -12.03
CA TYR A 32 4.49 2.39 -13.33
C TYR A 32 3.57 2.96 -14.42
N GLY A 33 4.08 3.94 -15.17
CA GLY A 33 3.21 4.67 -16.09
C GLY A 33 2.09 5.38 -15.34
N ASN A 34 0.86 5.08 -15.72
CA ASN A 34 -0.33 5.62 -15.06
C ASN A 34 -0.91 4.66 -14.01
N ASP A 35 -0.26 3.53 -13.76
CA ASP A 35 -0.76 2.55 -12.80
C ASP A 35 -0.07 2.73 -11.47
N ILE A 36 -0.87 2.78 -10.41
CA ILE A 36 -0.41 2.95 -9.04
C ILE A 36 -0.91 1.78 -8.20
N VAL A 37 0.01 1.23 -7.41
CA VAL A 37 -0.30 0.23 -6.38
C VAL A 37 0.30 0.73 -5.07
N ILE A 38 -0.45 0.60 -4.00
CA ILE A 38 -0.03 1.00 -2.66
C ILE A 38 0.09 -0.25 -1.78
N ILE A 39 1.14 -0.34 -0.99
CA ILE A 39 1.27 -1.38 0.03
C ILE A 39 1.23 -0.74 1.40
N ASP A 40 0.24 -1.17 2.18
CA ASP A 40 -0.06 -0.75 3.54
C ASP A 40 -0.43 0.73 3.71
N MET A 41 -1.14 1.03 4.77
CA MET A 41 -1.54 2.38 5.19
C MET A 41 -1.39 2.47 6.71
N GLY A 42 -0.15 2.41 7.16
CA GLY A 42 0.17 2.38 8.56
C GLY A 42 0.06 3.73 9.24
N MET A 43 -0.12 3.66 10.55
CA MET A 43 -0.07 4.82 11.42
C MET A 43 1.11 4.63 12.36
N GLN A 44 1.77 5.72 12.70
CA GLN A 44 2.86 5.68 13.69
C GLN A 44 2.47 6.41 14.96
N PHE A 45 3.03 5.93 16.07
CA PHE A 45 2.96 6.65 17.34
C PHE A 45 4.14 7.62 17.40
N PRO A 46 3.91 8.85 17.90
CA PRO A 46 4.99 9.82 18.04
C PRO A 46 5.99 9.37 19.12
N GLU A 47 7.23 9.83 18.98
CA GLU A 47 8.22 9.64 20.02
C GLU A 47 7.85 10.42 21.29
N GLU A 48 8.44 10.05 22.45
CA GLU A 48 8.11 10.63 23.75
C GLU A 48 8.31 12.16 23.83
N ASP A 49 9.15 12.71 22.97
CA ASP A 49 9.44 14.14 22.91
C ASP A 49 8.48 14.94 22.02
N MET A 50 7.39 14.36 21.57
CA MET A 50 6.35 15.01 20.76
C MET A 50 5.03 15.13 21.55
N PRO A 51 4.98 15.94 22.60
CA PRO A 51 3.78 16.01 23.44
C PRO A 51 2.59 16.60 22.69
N GLY A 52 1.40 16.05 22.92
CA GLY A 52 0.16 16.51 22.31
C GLY A 52 -0.14 15.93 20.95
N ILE A 53 0.71 15.02 20.44
CA ILE A 53 0.46 14.29 19.20
C ILE A 53 0.17 12.83 19.55
N ASP A 54 -1.03 12.34 19.19
CA ASP A 54 -1.45 10.98 19.52
C ASP A 54 -0.99 9.95 18.47
N TYR A 55 -0.97 10.36 17.20
CA TYR A 55 -0.55 9.48 16.10
C TYR A 55 -0.14 10.29 14.88
N ILE A 56 0.64 9.67 13.99
CA ILE A 56 1.10 10.27 12.74
C ILE A 56 0.53 9.48 11.58
N VAL A 57 -0.16 10.19 10.67
CA VAL A 57 -0.75 9.63 9.46
C VAL A 57 0.11 10.04 8.26
N PRO A 58 0.39 9.12 7.32
CA PRO A 58 1.14 9.45 6.10
C PRO A 58 0.48 10.58 5.31
N ASN A 59 1.31 11.43 4.72
CA ASN A 59 0.85 12.48 3.83
C ASN A 59 0.68 11.93 2.41
N VAL A 60 -0.52 12.02 1.87
CA VAL A 60 -0.87 11.49 0.55
C VAL A 60 -0.95 12.55 -0.54
N ASP A 61 -0.35 13.71 -0.34
CA ASP A 61 -0.39 14.80 -1.33
C ASP A 61 0.16 14.38 -2.70
N TYR A 62 1.12 13.47 -2.74
CA TYR A 62 1.62 12.90 -3.99
C TYR A 62 0.51 12.28 -4.85
N LEU A 63 -0.50 11.70 -4.20
CA LEU A 63 -1.58 10.99 -4.87
C LEU A 63 -2.75 11.90 -5.24
N LYS A 64 -2.70 13.16 -4.84
CA LYS A 64 -3.76 14.12 -5.12
C LYS A 64 -3.88 14.35 -6.62
N GLY A 65 -5.08 14.13 -7.16
CA GLY A 65 -5.34 14.17 -8.60
C GLY A 65 -5.04 12.88 -9.34
N LYS A 66 -4.44 11.88 -8.67
CA LYS A 66 -4.10 10.57 -9.23
C LYS A 66 -4.95 9.43 -8.68
N GLU A 67 -5.97 9.72 -7.92
CA GLU A 67 -6.76 8.71 -7.19
C GLU A 67 -7.33 7.65 -8.13
N GLN A 68 -7.79 8.05 -9.30
CA GLN A 68 -8.34 7.13 -10.29
C GLN A 68 -7.29 6.21 -10.94
N ASN A 69 -6.01 6.50 -10.77
CA ASN A 69 -4.92 5.66 -11.24
C ASN A 69 -4.53 4.57 -10.24
N ILE A 70 -5.05 4.63 -9.04
CA ILE A 70 -4.77 3.62 -8.00
C ILE A 70 -5.51 2.34 -8.36
N ARG A 71 -4.76 1.31 -8.75
CA ARG A 71 -5.31 0.01 -9.16
C ARG A 71 -5.66 -0.86 -7.97
N GLY A 72 -4.95 -0.69 -6.87
CA GLY A 72 -5.25 -1.40 -5.64
C GLY A 72 -4.36 -0.95 -4.49
N VAL A 73 -4.85 -1.21 -3.29
CA VAL A 73 -4.12 -1.05 -2.04
C VAL A 73 -4.00 -2.43 -1.42
N LEU A 74 -2.77 -2.90 -1.26
CA LEU A 74 -2.48 -4.23 -0.76
C LEU A 74 -2.08 -4.13 0.72
N PHE A 75 -2.66 -4.97 1.55
CA PHE A 75 -2.37 -4.99 2.99
C PHE A 75 -1.65 -6.27 3.37
N THR A 76 -0.47 -6.13 3.96
CA THR A 76 0.38 -7.27 4.33
C THR A 76 -0.11 -7.99 5.56
N HIS A 77 -0.64 -7.26 6.54
CA HIS A 77 -1.21 -7.82 7.76
C HIS A 77 -2.01 -6.76 8.53
N GLY A 78 -2.65 -7.17 9.63
CA GLY A 78 -3.66 -6.35 10.32
C GLY A 78 -3.16 -5.51 11.50
N HIS A 79 -1.86 -5.33 11.70
CA HIS A 79 -1.34 -4.49 12.77
C HIS A 79 -1.53 -3.00 12.48
N LEU A 80 -1.70 -2.19 13.52
CA LEU A 80 -1.95 -0.74 13.40
C LEU A 80 -0.89 -0.01 12.60
N ASP A 81 0.36 -0.39 12.71
CA ASP A 81 1.46 0.19 11.95
C ASP A 81 1.39 -0.12 10.45
N HIS A 82 0.47 -0.97 10.01
CA HIS A 82 0.24 -1.31 8.61
C HIS A 82 -1.17 -0.97 8.10
N ILE A 83 -2.16 -0.90 8.98
CA ILE A 83 -3.54 -0.60 8.58
C ILE A 83 -4.15 0.61 9.30
N GLY A 84 -3.46 1.16 10.29
CA GLY A 84 -4.07 2.14 11.22
C GLY A 84 -4.56 3.41 10.56
N ALA A 85 -3.92 3.88 9.49
CA ALA A 85 -4.33 5.09 8.77
C ALA A 85 -5.34 4.80 7.66
N ALA A 86 -5.66 3.55 7.38
CA ALA A 86 -6.53 3.17 6.27
C ALA A 86 -7.91 3.83 6.33
N PRO A 87 -8.61 3.91 7.49
CA PRO A 87 -9.92 4.55 7.51
C PRO A 87 -9.92 6.00 7.02
N ILE A 88 -8.87 6.75 7.35
CA ILE A 88 -8.72 8.14 6.93
C ILE A 88 -8.28 8.22 5.48
N LEU A 89 -7.25 7.47 5.12
CA LEU A 89 -6.62 7.57 3.81
C LEU A 89 -7.48 6.98 2.70
N LEU A 90 -8.19 5.88 2.94
CA LEU A 90 -9.10 5.31 1.95
C LEU A 90 -10.20 6.29 1.56
N LYS A 91 -10.72 7.03 2.53
CA LYS A 91 -11.71 8.07 2.25
C LYS A 91 -11.11 9.20 1.42
N GLN A 92 -9.93 9.69 1.78
CA GLN A 92 -9.23 10.74 1.02
C GLN A 92 -8.92 10.31 -0.41
N LEU A 93 -8.62 9.04 -0.63
CA LEU A 93 -8.30 8.47 -1.94
C LEU A 93 -9.52 7.95 -2.69
N LYS A 94 -10.72 8.23 -2.21
CA LYS A 94 -12.00 7.86 -2.83
C LYS A 94 -12.23 6.36 -2.93
N TYR A 95 -11.82 5.64 -1.90
CA TYR A 95 -12.04 4.19 -1.72
C TYR A 95 -11.54 3.34 -2.89
N PRO A 96 -10.24 3.34 -3.17
CA PRO A 96 -9.66 2.41 -4.14
C PRO A 96 -9.86 0.96 -3.69
N THR A 97 -9.79 0.05 -4.64
CA THR A 97 -9.89 -1.39 -4.33
C THR A 97 -8.82 -1.79 -3.33
N ILE A 98 -9.21 -2.53 -2.31
CA ILE A 98 -8.30 -3.06 -1.30
C ILE A 98 -8.13 -4.57 -1.47
N VAL A 99 -6.92 -5.06 -1.18
CA VAL A 99 -6.55 -6.45 -1.36
C VAL A 99 -5.91 -6.96 -0.07
N GLY A 100 -6.36 -8.10 0.40
CA GLY A 100 -5.80 -8.70 1.60
C GLY A 100 -6.40 -10.06 1.89
N ARG A 101 -5.90 -10.70 2.92
CA ARG A 101 -6.46 -11.95 3.42
C ARG A 101 -7.66 -11.68 4.34
N ASP A 102 -8.43 -12.71 4.61
CA ASP A 102 -9.72 -12.59 5.31
C ASP A 102 -9.65 -11.86 6.64
N PHE A 103 -8.70 -12.24 7.49
CA PHE A 103 -8.58 -11.62 8.82
C PHE A 103 -8.23 -10.13 8.71
N THR A 104 -7.29 -9.79 7.84
CA THR A 104 -6.89 -8.41 7.61
C THR A 104 -8.03 -7.57 7.07
N LEU A 105 -8.77 -8.09 6.08
CA LEU A 105 -9.92 -7.40 5.51
C LEU A 105 -11.05 -7.21 6.53
N ALA A 106 -11.28 -8.20 7.40
CA ALA A 106 -12.27 -8.08 8.46
C ALA A 106 -11.91 -6.97 9.45
N LEU A 107 -10.63 -6.87 9.83
CA LEU A 107 -10.16 -5.79 10.68
C LEU A 107 -10.31 -4.42 10.02
N LEU A 108 -9.98 -4.33 8.73
CA LEU A 108 -10.14 -3.09 7.96
C LEU A 108 -11.59 -2.64 7.89
N GLN A 109 -12.51 -3.55 7.59
CA GLN A 109 -13.93 -3.26 7.56
C GLN A 109 -14.42 -2.69 8.90
N ARG A 110 -14.01 -3.32 10.00
CA ARG A 110 -14.39 -2.88 11.34
C ARG A 110 -13.83 -1.50 11.66
N LYS A 111 -12.55 -1.26 11.34
CA LYS A 111 -11.92 0.04 11.59
C LYS A 111 -12.54 1.15 10.76
N VAL A 112 -12.84 0.89 9.51
CA VAL A 112 -13.50 1.85 8.63
C VAL A 112 -14.90 2.17 9.15
N GLU A 113 -15.67 1.16 9.57
CA GLU A 113 -17.01 1.35 10.12
C GLU A 113 -16.98 2.11 11.45
N ASP A 114 -16.00 1.83 12.33
CA ASP A 114 -15.86 2.52 13.61
C ASP A 114 -15.48 4.00 13.42
N GLN A 115 -14.69 4.31 12.40
CA GLN A 115 -14.26 5.68 12.09
C GLN A 115 -15.39 6.51 11.48
N ASP A 116 -16.19 5.90 10.61
CA ASP A 116 -17.26 6.57 9.87
C ASP A 116 -18.38 5.55 9.61
N LYS A 117 -19.46 5.68 10.36
CA LYS A 117 -20.58 4.74 10.30
C LYS A 117 -21.16 4.67 8.89
N GLY A 118 -21.27 3.46 8.37
CA GLY A 118 -21.78 3.20 7.03
C GLY A 118 -20.68 3.19 5.95
N ALA A 119 -19.48 3.65 6.24
CA ALA A 119 -18.40 3.75 5.25
C ALA A 119 -17.88 2.39 4.78
N SER A 120 -18.01 1.34 5.60
CA SER A 120 -17.59 -0.01 5.18
C SER A 120 -18.31 -0.52 3.95
N LYS A 121 -19.51 0.00 3.65
CA LYS A 121 -20.25 -0.35 2.44
C LYS A 121 -19.60 0.16 1.16
N GLN A 122 -18.71 1.13 1.25
CA GLN A 122 -18.00 1.69 0.10
C GLN A 122 -16.75 0.90 -0.25
N LEU A 123 -16.32 -0.02 0.60
CA LEU A 123 -15.11 -0.79 0.39
C LEU A 123 -15.29 -1.78 -0.76
N LYS A 124 -14.35 -1.77 -1.69
CA LYS A 124 -14.22 -2.74 -2.78
C LYS A 124 -13.07 -3.66 -2.41
N MET A 125 -13.35 -4.94 -2.18
CA MET A 125 -12.37 -5.87 -1.62
C MET A 125 -12.08 -7.02 -2.56
N ILE A 126 -10.80 -7.33 -2.71
CA ILE A 126 -10.31 -8.55 -3.33
C ILE A 126 -9.69 -9.40 -2.24
N ARG A 127 -10.21 -10.60 -2.04
CA ARG A 127 -9.72 -11.54 -1.03
C ARG A 127 -8.63 -12.43 -1.62
N VAL A 128 -7.49 -12.47 -0.96
CA VAL A 128 -6.44 -13.43 -1.26
C VAL A 128 -6.79 -14.73 -0.52
N LYS A 129 -7.29 -15.72 -1.26
CA LYS A 129 -7.73 -16.99 -0.67
C LYS A 129 -6.57 -17.93 -0.40
N SER A 130 -5.56 -17.89 -1.26
CA SER A 130 -4.33 -18.69 -1.15
C SER A 130 -3.14 -17.83 -1.51
N LEU A 131 -1.97 -18.10 -0.92
CA LEU A 131 -0.74 -17.44 -1.30
C LEU A 131 -0.29 -17.78 -2.72
N ASP A 132 -0.86 -18.85 -3.32
CA ASP A 132 -0.62 -19.20 -4.71
C ASP A 132 -1.46 -18.36 -5.69
N ASP A 133 -2.36 -17.55 -5.19
CA ASP A 133 -3.19 -16.68 -6.03
C ASP A 133 -2.31 -15.70 -6.81
N LYS A 134 -2.74 -15.40 -8.02
CA LYS A 134 -2.13 -14.39 -8.88
C LYS A 134 -3.16 -13.30 -9.13
N LEU A 135 -2.71 -12.08 -9.09
CA LEU A 135 -3.55 -10.92 -9.30
C LEU A 135 -2.87 -9.95 -10.26
N ARG A 136 -3.63 -9.34 -11.14
CA ARG A 136 -3.11 -8.27 -11.99
C ARG A 136 -3.78 -6.97 -11.64
N LEU A 137 -2.95 -5.97 -11.31
CA LEU A 137 -3.38 -4.61 -11.03
C LEU A 137 -2.69 -3.66 -12.03
N GLY A 138 -3.37 -3.36 -13.13
CA GLY A 138 -2.78 -2.61 -14.22
C GLY A 138 -1.56 -3.30 -14.80
N ALA A 139 -0.43 -2.62 -14.85
CA ALA A 139 0.84 -3.17 -15.33
C ALA A 139 1.53 -4.09 -14.31
N PHE A 140 1.03 -4.17 -13.08
CA PHE A 140 1.63 -4.98 -12.04
C PHE A 140 1.04 -6.38 -12.01
N GLU A 141 1.89 -7.40 -12.12
CA GLU A 141 1.53 -8.75 -11.71
C GLU A 141 1.83 -8.88 -10.23
N VAL A 142 0.83 -9.28 -9.45
CA VAL A 142 0.95 -9.36 -7.99
C VAL A 142 0.98 -10.82 -7.58
N ARG A 143 1.97 -11.17 -6.79
CA ARG A 143 2.13 -12.50 -6.20
C ARG A 143 2.32 -12.39 -4.70
N PHE A 144 2.00 -13.44 -4.00
CA PHE A 144 2.02 -13.49 -2.55
C PHE A 144 2.92 -14.62 -2.07
N PHE A 145 3.52 -14.45 -0.90
CA PHE A 145 4.34 -15.48 -0.28
C PHE A 145 4.28 -15.39 1.23
N GLU A 146 4.66 -16.50 1.87
CA GLU A 146 4.63 -16.60 3.31
C GLU A 146 5.83 -15.86 3.91
N VAL A 147 5.60 -15.12 5.01
CA VAL A 147 6.66 -14.37 5.69
C VAL A 147 6.85 -14.86 7.12
N GLU A 148 5.87 -14.68 7.98
CA GLU A 148 5.99 -15.06 9.39
C GLU A 148 4.74 -15.77 9.88
N HIS A 149 4.93 -16.92 10.53
CA HIS A 149 3.83 -17.76 11.02
C HIS A 149 3.12 -17.19 12.25
N SER A 150 3.80 -16.35 13.03
CA SER A 150 3.26 -15.85 14.29
C SER A 150 2.19 -14.77 14.12
N ILE A 151 2.07 -14.20 12.93
CA ILE A 151 1.10 -13.15 12.61
C ILE A 151 0.02 -13.75 11.71
N MET A 152 -1.24 -13.72 12.16
CA MET A 152 -2.35 -14.26 11.41
C MET A 152 -2.56 -13.53 10.09
N ASP A 153 -2.63 -14.28 9.00
CA ASP A 153 -2.83 -13.78 7.64
C ASP A 153 -1.77 -12.77 7.15
N ALA A 154 -0.59 -12.75 7.77
CA ALA A 154 0.52 -11.97 7.26
C ALA A 154 1.06 -12.58 5.96
N MET A 155 1.37 -11.72 5.00
CA MET A 155 1.91 -12.16 3.71
C MET A 155 2.94 -11.18 3.17
N GLY A 156 3.90 -11.70 2.43
CA GLY A 156 4.76 -10.91 1.58
C GLY A 156 4.12 -10.68 0.22
N ILE A 157 4.52 -9.63 -0.45
CA ILE A 157 3.96 -9.22 -1.73
C ILE A 157 5.10 -9.04 -2.73
N ALA A 158 4.98 -9.68 -3.89
CA ALA A 158 5.86 -9.45 -5.01
C ALA A 158 5.09 -8.71 -6.11
N LEU A 159 5.65 -7.58 -6.54
CA LEU A 159 5.13 -6.82 -7.67
C LEU A 159 6.07 -7.01 -8.85
N VAL A 160 5.57 -7.59 -9.93
CA VAL A 160 6.35 -7.88 -11.12
C VAL A 160 5.95 -6.92 -12.23
N THR A 161 6.93 -6.22 -12.77
CA THR A 161 6.78 -5.31 -13.91
C THR A 161 7.79 -5.67 -14.99
N PRO A 162 7.63 -5.17 -16.23
CA PRO A 162 8.66 -5.35 -17.26
C PRO A 162 10.03 -4.78 -16.88
N ASN A 163 10.07 -3.80 -15.98
CA ASN A 163 11.31 -3.13 -15.57
C ASN A 163 11.90 -3.66 -14.26
N GLY A 164 11.36 -4.73 -13.72
CA GLY A 164 11.89 -5.35 -12.51
C GLY A 164 10.82 -5.83 -11.57
N SER A 165 11.26 -6.52 -10.54
CA SER A 165 10.41 -7.06 -9.49
C SER A 165 10.72 -6.42 -8.16
N ILE A 166 9.67 -6.22 -7.36
CA ILE A 166 9.78 -5.68 -6.01
C ILE A 166 9.25 -6.74 -5.07
N PHE A 167 10.04 -7.04 -4.03
CA PHE A 167 9.64 -7.95 -2.97
C PHE A 167 9.44 -7.15 -1.69
N HIS A 168 8.23 -7.13 -1.18
CA HIS A 168 7.86 -6.43 0.04
C HIS A 168 7.64 -7.45 1.16
N LEU A 169 8.50 -7.40 2.17
CA LEU A 169 8.59 -8.41 3.25
C LEU A 169 8.07 -7.85 4.59
N GLY A 170 6.96 -7.12 4.57
CA GLY A 170 6.48 -6.41 5.74
C GLY A 170 7.16 -5.05 5.86
N ASP A 171 8.25 -4.96 6.64
CA ASP A 171 8.97 -3.70 6.84
C ASP A 171 10.10 -3.48 5.82
N TRP A 172 10.37 -4.44 4.96
CA TRP A 172 11.50 -4.41 4.02
C TRP A 172 11.02 -4.45 2.58
N THR A 173 11.67 -3.65 1.73
CA THR A 173 11.45 -3.68 0.29
C THR A 173 12.78 -4.00 -0.40
N ILE A 174 12.76 -5.02 -1.24
CA ILE A 174 13.90 -5.44 -2.04
C ILE A 174 13.52 -5.31 -3.50
N THR A 175 14.35 -4.63 -4.27
CA THR A 175 14.18 -4.52 -5.72
C THR A 175 15.12 -5.48 -6.44
N ASN A 176 14.60 -6.08 -7.49
CA ASN A 176 15.39 -6.95 -8.37
C ASN A 176 15.16 -6.51 -9.80
N ASP A 177 16.20 -5.95 -10.41
CA ASP A 177 16.16 -5.53 -11.81
C ASP A 177 16.21 -6.75 -12.72
N PRO A 178 15.52 -6.73 -13.86
CA PRO A 178 15.65 -7.81 -14.83
C PRO A 178 17.11 -7.86 -15.29
N ILE A 179 17.65 -9.08 -15.30
CA ILE A 179 18.97 -9.31 -15.85
C ILE A 179 18.86 -9.12 -17.37
N ASP A 180 19.57 -8.15 -17.91
CA ASP A 180 19.66 -7.97 -19.35
C ASP A 180 20.27 -9.23 -19.98
N PRO A 181 19.62 -9.81 -21.04
CA PRO A 181 20.15 -10.98 -21.72
C PRO A 181 21.43 -10.68 -22.47
#